data_3ec8da662e9489a8be7104c011db042e
#
_entry.id   3ec8da662e9489a8be7104c011db042e
#
_cell.length_a   1.000
_cell.length_b   1.000
_cell.length_c   1.000
_cell.angle_alpha   90.00
_cell.angle_beta   90.00
_cell.angle_gamma   90.00
#
_symmetry.space_group_name_H-M   'P 1'
#
loop_
_entity.id
_entity.type
_entity.pdbx_description
1 polymer ?
#
loop_
_entity_poly.entity_id
_entity_poly.type
_entity_poly.pdbx_seq_one_letter_code
_entity_poly.pdbx_strand_id
1 'polypeptide(L)'
;SGRQKRKRSYSKMTDKTNLISALQERAKELNCLYRVEELLTDYGTTVEENLKKIVNVIPPGYQHTEICTAKIIFDGKEYSSPGFAESKWMQTANISVQDSTEGIIMVSYSEEKPICDEGPFFKEERKLINTIADRISAYIFHYKLRKVLSEEAPEEHKPASYKPEWRTAINFIKETDPNLYGLIARKL
;
A
#
# COMPACT_ATOMS: atom_id res chain seq x y z
N SER A 1 -25.64 -41.98 -22.34
CA SER A 1 -25.39 -41.68 -20.92
C SER A 1 -23.94 -41.29 -20.64
N GLY A 2 -22.94 -41.88 -21.33
CA GLY A 2 -21.51 -41.59 -21.08
C GLY A 2 -20.99 -40.21 -21.52
N ARG A 3 -21.52 -39.65 -22.62
CA ARG A 3 -21.13 -38.32 -23.14
C ARG A 3 -21.55 -37.17 -22.21
N GLN A 4 -22.68 -37.26 -21.53
CA GLN A 4 -23.12 -36.23 -20.59
C GLN A 4 -22.36 -36.25 -19.26
N LYS A 5 -21.91 -37.41 -18.77
CA LYS A 5 -21.05 -37.53 -17.59
C LYS A 5 -19.67 -36.92 -17.85
N ARG A 6 -19.08 -37.16 -19.01
CA ARG A 6 -17.81 -36.54 -19.41
C ARG A 6 -17.91 -35.03 -19.49
N LYS A 7 -18.92 -34.43 -20.16
CA LYS A 7 -19.09 -32.97 -20.22
C LYS A 7 -19.26 -32.35 -18.85
N ARG A 8 -20.02 -32.94 -17.91
CA ARG A 8 -20.16 -32.47 -16.52
C ARG A 8 -18.84 -32.56 -15.72
N SER A 9 -18.01 -33.57 -15.95
CA SER A 9 -16.72 -33.72 -15.31
C SER A 9 -15.73 -32.66 -15.82
N TYR A 10 -15.69 -32.40 -17.12
CA TYR A 10 -14.83 -31.35 -17.70
C TYR A 10 -15.27 -29.96 -17.23
N SER A 11 -16.57 -29.64 -17.20
CA SER A 11 -17.08 -28.37 -16.70
C SER A 11 -16.67 -28.13 -15.24
N LYS A 12 -16.89 -29.11 -14.35
CA LYS A 12 -16.48 -29.01 -12.93
C LYS A 12 -14.97 -28.85 -12.74
N MET A 13 -14.16 -29.46 -13.60
CA MET A 13 -12.72 -29.35 -13.53
C MET A 13 -12.25 -27.96 -13.98
N THR A 14 -12.87 -27.40 -15.02
CA THR A 14 -12.60 -26.04 -15.50
C THR A 14 -13.00 -25.00 -14.45
N ASP A 15 -14.19 -25.14 -13.85
CA ASP A 15 -14.67 -24.25 -12.79
C ASP A 15 -13.74 -24.25 -11.56
N LYS A 16 -13.25 -25.44 -11.17
CA LYS A 16 -12.31 -25.57 -10.05
C LYS A 16 -10.94 -24.95 -10.35
N THR A 17 -10.46 -25.10 -11.58
CA THR A 17 -9.18 -24.49 -12.02
C THR A 17 -9.30 -22.96 -12.03
N ASN A 18 -10.40 -22.41 -12.55
CA ASN A 18 -10.66 -20.99 -12.56
C ASN A 18 -10.76 -20.41 -11.14
N LEU A 19 -11.41 -21.12 -10.23
CA LEU A 19 -11.50 -20.72 -8.82
C LEU A 19 -10.12 -20.68 -8.15
N ILE A 20 -9.29 -21.69 -8.37
CA ILE A 20 -7.93 -21.75 -7.82
C ILE A 20 -7.10 -20.57 -8.36
N SER A 21 -7.15 -20.31 -9.67
CA SER A 21 -6.45 -19.19 -10.28
C SER A 21 -6.90 -17.85 -9.67
N ALA A 22 -8.20 -17.63 -9.53
CA ALA A 22 -8.73 -16.42 -8.92
C ALA A 22 -8.27 -16.25 -7.45
N LEU A 23 -8.21 -17.34 -6.69
CA LEU A 23 -7.70 -17.31 -5.32
C LEU A 23 -6.19 -17.01 -5.26
N GLN A 24 -5.41 -17.51 -6.22
CA GLN A 24 -3.99 -17.21 -6.33
C GLN A 24 -3.74 -15.73 -6.63
N GLU A 25 -4.50 -15.14 -7.54
CA GLU A 25 -4.40 -13.70 -7.83
C GLU A 25 -4.75 -12.86 -6.60
N ARG A 26 -5.81 -13.22 -5.88
CA ARG A 26 -6.16 -12.56 -4.62
C ARG A 26 -5.06 -12.68 -3.55
N ALA A 27 -4.41 -13.83 -3.47
CA ALA A 27 -3.29 -14.02 -2.56
C ALA A 27 -2.09 -13.12 -2.91
N LYS A 28 -1.79 -12.92 -4.21
CA LYS A 28 -0.76 -11.98 -4.66
C LYS A 28 -1.08 -10.54 -4.26
N GLU A 29 -2.31 -10.07 -4.54
CA GLU A 29 -2.77 -8.74 -4.17
C GLU A 29 -2.62 -8.48 -2.66
N LEU A 30 -3.13 -9.41 -1.85
CA LEU A 30 -3.06 -9.32 -0.39
C LEU A 30 -1.61 -9.32 0.11
N ASN A 31 -0.76 -10.17 -0.44
CA ASN A 31 0.65 -10.21 -0.06
C ASN A 31 1.37 -8.90 -0.43
N CYS A 32 1.06 -8.33 -1.59
CA CYS A 32 1.58 -7.02 -1.99
C CYS A 32 1.17 -5.94 -0.97
N LEU A 33 -0.12 -5.83 -0.65
CA LEU A 33 -0.62 -4.85 0.34
C LEU A 33 0.01 -5.06 1.72
N TYR A 34 0.18 -6.31 2.15
CA TYR A 34 0.81 -6.64 3.43
C TYR A 34 2.25 -6.15 3.50
N ARG A 35 3.02 -6.39 2.43
CA ARG A 35 4.41 -5.93 2.35
C ARG A 35 4.54 -4.42 2.26
N VAL A 36 3.62 -3.74 1.56
CA VAL A 36 3.57 -2.28 1.54
C VAL A 36 3.31 -1.74 2.95
N GLU A 37 2.34 -2.31 3.67
CA GLU A 37 2.02 -1.90 5.04
C GLU A 37 3.21 -2.12 5.99
N GLU A 38 3.89 -3.25 5.89
CA GLU A 38 5.09 -3.55 6.67
C GLU A 38 6.19 -2.49 6.47
N LEU A 39 6.44 -2.09 5.22
CA LEU A 39 7.40 -1.04 4.90
C LEU A 39 6.98 0.34 5.42
N LEU A 40 5.70 0.66 5.39
CA LEU A 40 5.18 1.94 5.87
C LEU A 40 5.09 2.03 7.40
N THR A 41 5.12 0.91 8.11
CA THR A 41 5.16 0.89 9.58
C THR A 41 6.57 0.94 10.17
N ASP A 42 7.60 0.82 9.34
CA ASP A 42 9.00 0.98 9.78
C ASP A 42 9.35 2.46 9.93
N TYR A 43 9.17 2.98 11.13
CA TYR A 43 9.43 4.40 11.46
C TYR A 43 10.92 4.76 11.56
N GLY A 44 11.83 3.79 11.48
CA GLY A 44 13.27 4.02 11.45
C GLY A 44 13.82 4.37 10.07
N THR A 45 13.00 4.22 9.04
CA THR A 45 13.38 4.41 7.64
C THR A 45 12.84 5.74 7.09
N THR A 46 13.56 6.37 6.17
CA THR A 46 13.09 7.60 5.52
C THR A 46 11.96 7.31 4.52
N VAL A 47 11.14 8.33 4.21
CA VAL A 47 10.10 8.23 3.16
C VAL A 47 10.69 7.74 1.84
N GLU A 48 11.85 8.29 1.46
CA GLU A 48 12.52 7.96 0.21
C GLU A 48 12.97 6.50 0.14
N GLU A 49 13.54 5.97 1.23
CA GLU A 49 13.94 4.56 1.32
C GLU A 49 12.75 3.61 1.28
N ASN A 50 11.65 3.99 1.93
CA ASN A 50 10.42 3.21 1.87
C ASN A 50 9.83 3.20 0.45
N LEU A 51 9.78 4.33 -0.24
CA LEU A 51 9.31 4.38 -1.63
C LEU A 51 10.19 3.56 -2.58
N LYS A 52 11.52 3.56 -2.40
CA LYS A 52 12.45 2.69 -3.15
C LYS A 52 12.19 1.21 -2.94
N LYS A 53 11.76 0.80 -1.75
CA LYS A 53 11.41 -0.60 -1.46
C LYS A 53 10.02 -0.92 -2.01
N ILE A 54 9.04 -0.03 -1.80
CA ILE A 54 7.65 -0.23 -2.21
C ILE A 54 7.54 -0.41 -3.73
N VAL A 55 8.25 0.37 -4.53
CA VAL A 55 8.20 0.26 -5.99
C VAL A 55 8.55 -1.14 -6.51
N ASN A 56 9.38 -1.90 -5.77
CA ASN A 56 9.73 -3.28 -6.11
C ASN A 56 8.72 -4.33 -5.59
N VAL A 57 7.86 -3.93 -4.66
CA VAL A 57 6.82 -4.80 -4.10
C VAL A 57 5.55 -4.77 -4.94
N ILE A 58 5.32 -3.71 -5.72
CA ILE A 58 4.12 -3.52 -6.53
C ILE A 58 3.97 -4.58 -7.64
N PRO A 59 4.97 -4.84 -8.52
CA PRO A 59 4.81 -5.75 -9.66
C PRO A 59 4.39 -7.17 -9.30
N PRO A 60 4.87 -7.80 -8.19
CA PRO A 60 4.40 -9.11 -7.76
C PRO A 60 2.91 -9.20 -7.42
N GLY A 61 2.24 -8.08 -7.18
CA GLY A 61 0.80 -8.00 -6.90
C GLY A 61 -0.08 -8.06 -8.14
N TYR A 62 0.50 -7.96 -9.34
CA TYR A 62 -0.18 -7.95 -10.63
C TYR A 62 -0.23 -9.33 -11.27
N GLN A 63 -1.20 -9.56 -12.16
CA GLN A 63 -1.39 -10.84 -12.82
C GLN A 63 -0.17 -11.24 -13.65
N HIS A 64 0.35 -10.32 -14.46
CA HIS A 64 1.49 -10.56 -15.36
C HIS A 64 2.79 -10.01 -14.78
N THR A 65 3.21 -10.60 -13.65
CA THR A 65 4.37 -10.15 -12.86
C THR A 65 5.65 -10.04 -13.69
N GLU A 66 5.87 -10.94 -14.64
CA GLU A 66 7.09 -11.05 -15.46
C GLU A 66 7.28 -9.88 -16.43
N ILE A 67 6.21 -9.18 -16.79
CA ILE A 67 6.22 -8.03 -17.69
C ILE A 67 5.77 -6.74 -17.00
N CYS A 68 5.48 -6.84 -15.72
CA CYS A 68 5.01 -5.73 -14.90
C CYS A 68 6.17 -4.96 -14.30
N THR A 69 6.15 -3.65 -14.44
CA THR A 69 7.11 -2.75 -13.84
C THR A 69 6.37 -1.57 -13.19
N ALA A 70 6.98 -0.95 -12.19
CA ALA A 70 6.39 0.14 -11.46
C ALA A 70 7.34 1.32 -11.31
N LYS A 71 6.77 2.53 -11.21
CA LYS A 71 7.46 3.78 -10.94
C LYS A 71 6.64 4.61 -9.96
N ILE A 72 7.30 5.25 -9.03
CA ILE A 72 6.71 6.23 -8.11
C ILE A 72 7.44 7.55 -8.35
N ILE A 73 6.69 8.62 -8.55
CA ILE A 73 7.21 9.98 -8.57
C ILE A 73 6.66 10.67 -7.32
N PHE A 74 7.53 11.21 -6.49
CA PHE A 74 7.17 11.91 -5.28
C PHE A 74 8.16 13.04 -4.98
N ASP A 75 7.66 14.22 -4.71
CA ASP A 75 8.47 15.43 -4.42
C ASP A 75 9.57 15.68 -5.48
N GLY A 76 9.21 15.51 -6.77
CA GLY A 76 10.10 15.68 -7.91
C GLY A 76 11.16 14.58 -8.08
N LYS A 77 11.20 13.57 -7.21
CA LYS A 77 12.11 12.42 -7.30
C LYS A 77 11.41 11.21 -7.89
N GLU A 78 12.16 10.42 -8.65
CA GLU A 78 11.66 9.21 -9.30
C GLU A 78 12.26 7.95 -8.67
N TYR A 79 11.41 6.97 -8.41
CA TYR A 79 11.77 5.65 -7.91
C TYR A 79 11.19 4.61 -8.87
N SER A 80 12.01 3.74 -9.46
CA SER A 80 11.59 2.78 -10.45
C SER A 80 12.03 1.37 -10.10
N SER A 81 11.18 0.40 -10.40
CA SER A 81 11.59 -1.01 -10.41
C SER A 81 12.53 -1.29 -11.57
N PRO A 82 13.36 -2.34 -11.51
CA PRO A 82 14.26 -2.69 -12.61
C PRO A 82 13.52 -2.85 -13.94
N GLY A 83 14.07 -2.26 -15.00
CA GLY A 83 13.52 -2.38 -16.35
C GLY A 83 12.25 -1.57 -16.61
N PHE A 84 11.89 -0.61 -15.75
CA PHE A 84 10.73 0.24 -15.98
C PHE A 84 10.85 0.98 -17.33
N ALA A 85 9.81 0.84 -18.12
CA ALA A 85 9.62 1.61 -19.34
C ALA A 85 8.15 2.00 -19.46
N GLU A 86 7.91 3.24 -19.83
CA GLU A 86 6.56 3.70 -20.13
C GLU A 86 6.03 2.99 -21.39
N SER A 87 4.81 2.52 -21.32
CA SER A 87 4.12 1.88 -22.43
C SER A 87 2.71 2.44 -22.59
N LYS A 88 2.04 2.07 -23.67
CA LYS A 88 0.61 2.40 -23.84
C LYS A 88 -0.31 1.62 -22.89
N TRP A 89 0.20 0.59 -22.22
CA TRP A 89 -0.53 -0.22 -21.26
C TRP A 89 -0.07 0.14 -19.84
N MET A 90 -0.63 1.21 -19.33
CA MET A 90 -0.23 1.77 -18.06
C MET A 90 -1.44 2.13 -17.19
N GLN A 91 -1.33 1.85 -15.90
CA GLN A 91 -2.22 2.35 -14.87
C GLN A 91 -1.50 3.37 -14.01
N THR A 92 -2.24 4.37 -13.52
CA THR A 92 -1.72 5.40 -12.63
C THR A 92 -2.65 5.61 -11.45
N ALA A 93 -2.08 6.00 -10.30
CA ALA A 93 -2.83 6.46 -9.12
C ALA A 93 -2.09 7.64 -8.48
N ASN A 94 -2.83 8.65 -8.06
CA ASN A 94 -2.28 9.84 -7.42
C ASN A 94 -2.00 9.58 -5.94
N ILE A 95 -0.85 10.07 -5.47
CA ILE A 95 -0.54 10.18 -4.04
C ILE A 95 -0.98 11.57 -3.62
N SER A 96 -2.07 11.66 -2.86
CA SER A 96 -2.68 12.93 -2.46
C SER A 96 -2.64 13.11 -0.95
N VAL A 97 -2.13 14.25 -0.50
CA VAL A 97 -2.06 14.61 0.92
C VAL A 97 -2.84 15.90 1.11
N GLN A 98 -3.90 15.87 1.92
CA GLN A 98 -4.76 17.03 2.17
C GLN A 98 -5.16 17.75 0.86
N ASP A 99 -5.93 17.28 0.02
CA ASP A 99 -6.42 17.90 -1.24
C ASP A 99 -5.32 18.32 -2.25
N SER A 100 -4.04 18.03 -1.96
CA SER A 100 -2.91 18.28 -2.85
C SER A 100 -2.33 16.98 -3.40
N THR A 101 -2.18 16.90 -4.72
CA THR A 101 -1.46 15.78 -5.35
C THR A 101 0.04 16.02 -5.24
N GLU A 102 0.73 15.19 -4.48
CA GLU A 102 2.18 15.31 -4.21
C GLU A 102 3.01 14.30 -4.99
N GLY A 103 2.36 13.30 -5.57
CA GLY A 103 3.04 12.26 -6.33
C GLY A 103 2.10 11.41 -7.15
N ILE A 104 2.68 10.45 -7.85
CA ILE A 104 1.96 9.51 -8.70
C ILE A 104 2.64 8.14 -8.67
N ILE A 105 1.84 7.09 -8.64
CA ILE A 105 2.27 5.72 -8.89
C ILE A 105 1.91 5.37 -10.33
N MET A 106 2.82 4.75 -11.02
CA MET A 106 2.65 4.27 -12.39
C MET A 106 3.01 2.79 -12.44
N VAL A 107 2.16 1.98 -13.05
CA VAL A 107 2.41 0.56 -13.32
C VAL A 107 2.26 0.33 -14.80
N SER A 108 3.24 -0.31 -15.40
CA SER A 108 3.33 -0.53 -16.83
C SER A 108 3.56 -2.00 -17.16
N TYR A 109 2.87 -2.50 -18.19
CA TYR A 109 3.18 -3.77 -18.83
C TYR A 109 4.03 -3.53 -20.08
N SER A 110 5.14 -4.26 -20.22
CA SER A 110 6.03 -4.15 -21.38
C SER A 110 5.49 -4.77 -22.66
N GLU A 111 4.46 -5.63 -22.54
CA GLU A 111 3.87 -6.37 -23.65
C GLU A 111 2.35 -6.24 -23.68
N GLU A 112 1.77 -6.42 -24.86
CA GLU A 112 0.31 -6.49 -25.04
C GLU A 112 -0.25 -7.76 -24.42
N LYS A 113 -1.32 -7.60 -23.64
CA LYS A 113 -2.13 -8.70 -23.10
C LYS A 113 -3.59 -8.54 -23.54
N PRO A 114 -4.39 -9.61 -23.46
CA PRO A 114 -5.81 -9.53 -23.77
C PRO A 114 -6.52 -8.41 -23.00
N ILE A 115 -7.46 -7.76 -23.67
CA ILE A 115 -8.25 -6.68 -23.06
C ILE A 115 -9.12 -7.26 -21.95
N CYS A 116 -9.05 -6.65 -20.80
CA CYS A 116 -9.83 -6.92 -19.59
C CYS A 116 -10.74 -5.74 -19.25
N ASP A 117 -10.81 -5.35 -17.97
CA ASP A 117 -11.69 -4.28 -17.48
C ASP A 117 -11.15 -2.88 -17.84
N GLU A 118 -9.84 -2.70 -17.76
CA GLU A 118 -9.16 -1.44 -18.05
C GLU A 118 -7.92 -1.70 -18.92
N GLY A 119 -8.11 -1.78 -20.23
CA GLY A 119 -7.08 -2.27 -21.13
C GLY A 119 -6.68 -3.69 -20.75
N PRO A 120 -5.38 -4.00 -20.53
CA PRO A 120 -4.94 -5.34 -20.11
C PRO A 120 -5.06 -5.58 -18.60
N PHE A 121 -5.60 -4.64 -17.83
CA PHE A 121 -5.68 -4.70 -16.38
C PHE A 121 -7.08 -5.09 -15.90
N PHE A 122 -7.12 -5.83 -14.78
CA PHE A 122 -8.36 -6.12 -14.08
C PHE A 122 -8.78 -4.96 -13.16
N LYS A 123 -10.06 -4.88 -12.87
CA LYS A 123 -10.59 -3.91 -11.89
C LYS A 123 -10.01 -4.10 -10.48
N GLU A 124 -9.58 -5.31 -10.14
CA GLU A 124 -8.90 -5.63 -8.89
C GLU A 124 -7.51 -4.98 -8.84
N GLU A 125 -6.77 -4.99 -9.95
CA GLU A 125 -5.48 -4.31 -10.07
C GLU A 125 -5.63 -2.79 -9.96
N ARG A 126 -6.73 -2.22 -10.50
CA ARG A 126 -7.08 -0.81 -10.29
C ARG A 126 -7.32 -0.52 -8.80
N LYS A 127 -8.02 -1.39 -8.08
CA LYS A 127 -8.21 -1.24 -6.63
C LYS A 127 -6.90 -1.37 -5.87
N LEU A 128 -6.04 -2.29 -6.28
CA LEU A 128 -4.73 -2.50 -5.68
C LEU A 128 -3.88 -1.22 -5.73
N ILE A 129 -3.69 -0.64 -6.92
CA ILE A 129 -2.87 0.57 -7.07
C ILE A 129 -3.45 1.76 -6.31
N ASN A 130 -4.77 1.95 -6.33
CA ASN A 130 -5.44 3.00 -5.56
C ASN A 130 -5.24 2.79 -4.05
N THR A 131 -5.40 1.57 -3.55
CA THR A 131 -5.19 1.27 -2.13
C THR A 131 -3.73 1.53 -1.72
N ILE A 132 -2.76 1.18 -2.55
CA ILE A 132 -1.35 1.48 -2.30
C ILE A 132 -1.12 3.00 -2.24
N ALA A 133 -1.70 3.76 -3.18
CA ALA A 133 -1.60 5.21 -3.20
C ALA A 133 -2.20 5.84 -1.94
N ASP A 134 -3.37 5.37 -1.49
CA ASP A 134 -4.01 5.84 -0.25
C ASP A 134 -3.16 5.55 0.99
N ARG A 135 -2.53 4.37 1.06
CA ARG A 135 -1.63 4.00 2.17
C ARG A 135 -0.38 4.87 2.21
N ILE A 136 0.24 5.10 1.07
CA ILE A 136 1.39 6.00 0.95
C ILE A 136 0.99 7.43 1.32
N SER A 137 -0.17 7.91 0.87
CA SER A 137 -0.70 9.24 1.19
C SER A 137 -0.87 9.43 2.70
N ALA A 138 -1.50 8.46 3.38
CA ALA A 138 -1.67 8.48 4.82
C ALA A 138 -0.32 8.47 5.57
N TYR A 139 0.62 7.64 5.13
CA TYR A 139 1.96 7.59 5.70
C TYR A 139 2.71 8.92 5.58
N ILE A 140 2.67 9.55 4.39
CA ILE A 140 3.31 10.86 4.15
C ILE A 140 2.66 11.93 5.01
N PHE A 141 1.33 11.93 5.13
CA PHE A 141 0.60 12.85 5.99
C PHE A 141 1.08 12.74 7.46
N HIS A 142 1.13 11.53 7.99
CA HIS A 142 1.62 11.28 9.35
C HIS A 142 3.09 11.65 9.54
N TYR A 143 3.92 11.42 8.53
CA TYR A 143 5.33 11.82 8.54
C TYR A 143 5.47 13.34 8.63
N LYS A 144 4.74 14.10 7.79
CA LYS A 144 4.75 15.56 7.80
C LYS A 144 4.22 16.14 9.12
N LEU A 145 3.14 15.57 9.63
CA LEU A 145 2.56 15.99 10.91
C LEU A 145 3.57 15.82 12.05
N ARG A 146 4.23 14.68 12.14
CA ARG A 146 5.27 14.45 13.16
C ARG A 146 6.44 15.42 13.03
N LYS A 147 6.85 15.72 11.82
CA LYS A 147 7.94 16.67 11.56
C LYS A 147 7.59 18.07 12.09
N VAL A 148 6.40 18.57 11.77
CA VAL A 148 5.92 19.88 12.27
C VAL A 148 5.86 19.90 13.80
N LEU A 149 5.28 18.88 14.43
CA LEU A 149 5.18 18.79 15.89
C LEU A 149 6.55 18.68 16.58
N SER A 150 7.56 18.11 15.91
CA SER A 150 8.91 18.03 16.45
C SER A 150 9.72 19.31 16.30
N GLU A 151 9.41 20.13 15.28
CA GLU A 151 10.08 21.42 15.02
C GLU A 151 9.50 22.55 15.88
N GLU A 152 8.24 22.44 16.32
CA GLU A 152 7.58 23.42 17.20
C GLU A 152 7.92 23.22 18.70
N ALA A 153 8.63 22.15 19.08
CA ALA A 153 9.07 21.95 20.44
C ALA A 153 10.25 22.91 20.76
N PRO A 154 10.12 23.81 21.76
CA PRO A 154 11.20 24.73 22.14
C PRO A 154 12.48 23.94 22.51
N GLU A 155 13.65 24.43 22.06
CA GLU A 155 14.96 23.78 22.27
C GLU A 155 15.39 23.60 23.74
N GLU A 156 14.62 24.09 24.71
CA GLU A 156 15.04 24.15 26.12
C GLU A 156 14.83 22.86 26.93
N HIS A 157 14.21 21.80 26.37
CA HIS A 157 14.05 20.53 27.10
C HIS A 157 14.31 19.31 26.20
N LYS A 158 15.58 19.00 25.96
CA LYS A 158 15.99 17.64 25.62
C LYS A 158 16.15 16.83 26.90
N PRO A 159 15.15 16.05 27.37
CA PRO A 159 15.39 15.10 28.43
C PRO A 159 16.21 13.94 27.87
N ALA A 160 17.23 13.53 28.59
CA ALA A 160 18.14 12.43 28.25
C ALA A 160 17.48 11.02 28.23
N SER A 161 16.17 10.95 28.16
CA SER A 161 15.41 9.71 27.93
C SER A 161 14.13 10.05 27.18
N TYR A 162 14.02 9.59 25.94
CA TYR A 162 12.78 9.61 25.17
C TYR A 162 11.67 8.86 25.91
N LYS A 163 10.74 9.62 26.51
CA LYS A 163 9.49 9.05 27.00
C LYS A 163 8.46 9.13 25.87
N PRO A 164 7.86 8.02 25.45
CA PRO A 164 6.86 8.04 24.38
C PRO A 164 5.75 9.05 24.67
N GLU A 165 5.38 9.87 23.70
CA GLU A 165 4.39 10.97 23.83
C GLU A 165 3.03 10.51 24.38
N TRP A 166 2.63 9.25 24.12
CA TRP A 166 1.41 8.68 24.68
C TRP A 166 1.42 8.65 26.23
N ARG A 167 2.59 8.55 26.88
CA ARG A 167 2.69 8.63 28.35
C ARG A 167 2.35 10.02 28.85
N THR A 168 2.77 11.06 28.14
CA THR A 168 2.43 12.45 28.47
C THR A 168 0.94 12.70 28.29
N ALA A 169 0.36 12.22 27.18
CA ALA A 169 -1.07 12.30 26.93
C ALA A 169 -1.89 11.53 27.98
N ILE A 170 -1.46 10.32 28.36
CA ILE A 170 -2.11 9.53 29.42
C ILE A 170 -1.99 10.20 30.79
N ASN A 171 -0.83 10.76 31.10
CA ASN A 171 -0.67 11.48 32.37
C ASN A 171 -1.56 12.74 32.40
N PHE A 172 -1.63 13.50 31.31
CA PHE A 172 -2.54 14.64 31.20
C PHE A 172 -4.01 14.24 31.41
N ILE A 173 -4.46 13.16 30.76
CA ILE A 173 -5.83 12.63 30.91
C ILE A 173 -6.07 12.19 32.37
N LYS A 174 -5.09 11.53 32.99
CA LYS A 174 -5.18 11.06 34.38
C LYS A 174 -5.33 12.22 35.38
N GLU A 175 -4.65 13.34 35.12
CA GLU A 175 -4.70 14.53 35.96
C GLU A 175 -5.95 15.36 35.70
N THR A 176 -6.42 15.44 34.45
CA THR A 176 -7.55 16.28 34.04
C THR A 176 -8.89 15.59 34.18
N ASP A 177 -8.98 14.30 33.88
CA ASP A 177 -10.21 13.50 33.98
C ASP A 177 -9.91 12.04 34.43
N PRO A 178 -9.88 11.77 35.74
CA PRO A 178 -9.64 10.44 36.30
C PRO A 178 -10.66 9.38 35.85
N ASN A 179 -11.91 9.78 35.52
CA ASN A 179 -12.95 8.87 35.08
C ASN A 179 -12.70 8.39 33.65
N LEU A 180 -12.29 9.31 32.77
CA LEU A 180 -11.90 9.00 31.40
C LEU A 180 -10.66 8.09 31.37
N TYR A 181 -9.68 8.36 32.22
CA TYR A 181 -8.51 7.49 32.41
C TYR A 181 -8.91 6.06 32.79
N GLY A 182 -9.84 5.91 33.75
CA GLY A 182 -10.34 4.60 34.21
C GLY A 182 -11.06 3.81 33.08
N LEU A 183 -11.75 4.50 32.17
CA LEU A 183 -12.40 3.87 30.99
C LEU A 183 -11.39 3.38 29.96
N ILE A 184 -10.34 4.15 29.71
CA ILE A 184 -9.27 3.80 28.77
C ILE A 184 -8.45 2.62 29.31
N ALA A 185 -8.08 2.66 30.60
CA ALA A 185 -7.28 1.62 31.22
C ALA A 185 -7.96 0.25 31.32
N ARG A 186 -9.30 0.19 31.21
CA ARG A 186 -10.07 -1.07 31.19
C ARG A 186 -10.16 -1.70 29.80
N LYS A 187 -9.80 -0.96 28.74
CA LYS A 187 -9.87 -1.44 27.34
C LYS A 187 -8.50 -1.75 26.72
N LEU A 188 -7.41 -1.47 27.42
CA LEU A 188 -6.03 -1.87 27.09
C LEU A 188 -5.65 -3.13 27.83
#